data_961eff0f8bb3e680932b1eb18ffebf7b
#
_entry.id   961eff0f8bb3e680932b1eb18ffebf7b
#
_cell.length_a   1.000
_cell.length_b   1.000
_cell.length_c   1.000
_cell.angle_alpha   90.00
_cell.angle_beta   90.00
_cell.angle_gamma   90.00
#
_symmetry.space_group_name_H-M   'P 1'
#
loop_
_entity.id
_entity.type
_entity.pdbx_description
1 polymer ?
#
loop_
_entity_poly.entity_id
_entity_poly.type
_entity_poly.pdbx_seq_one_letter_code
_entity_poly.pdbx_strand_id
1 'polypeptide(L)'
;MLPDLRVRATKLSHRIDCWAYSFTEAAVERRLDTDKLRAGGVASGPAWGELQQGRDVLLPDGRTVHAEDYLAPPRKSRKIIIGGDNDTPSLLAGEAVDADVLVHEATYTEAILHKIGPGPQHSSAAMVARFASAASVPNLVLTHFSPRYLDKPGNGPLSLDDIEREARAHYQGTLALARDLDRYELGKDGVLRLAVPI
;
A
#
# COMPACT_ATOMS: atom_id res chain seq x y z
N MET A 1 13.19 13.08 8.89
CA MET A 1 12.16 12.74 9.89
C MET A 1 11.31 11.64 9.29
N LEU A 2 11.08 10.54 10.00
CA LEU A 2 10.14 9.52 9.53
C LEU A 2 8.72 10.11 9.62
N PRO A 3 7.83 9.84 8.65
CA PRO A 3 6.45 10.28 8.74
C PRO A 3 5.79 9.65 9.97
N ASP A 4 4.92 10.41 10.63
CA ASP A 4 4.08 9.84 11.68
C ASP A 4 3.17 8.79 11.07
N LEU A 5 3.28 7.56 11.56
CA LEU A 5 2.50 6.43 11.10
C LEU A 5 1.55 5.96 12.20
N ARG A 6 0.30 5.76 11.82
CA ARG A 6 -0.64 4.97 12.62
C ARG A 6 -0.50 3.52 12.24
N VAL A 7 -0.22 2.67 13.22
CA VAL A 7 -0.10 1.21 13.02
C VAL A 7 -1.27 0.53 13.71
N ARG A 8 -1.91 -0.43 13.02
CA ARG A 8 -2.95 -1.30 13.58
C ARG A 8 -2.57 -2.75 13.30
N ALA A 9 -2.91 -3.63 14.26
CA ALA A 9 -2.73 -5.06 14.11
C ALA A 9 -4.08 -5.74 13.97
N THR A 10 -4.19 -6.69 13.03
CA THR A 10 -5.37 -7.53 12.80
C THR A 10 -4.98 -8.98 12.92
N LYS A 11 -5.67 -9.75 13.76
CA LYS A 11 -5.42 -11.17 13.91
C LYS A 11 -5.85 -11.92 12.66
N LEU A 12 -5.01 -12.84 12.20
CA LEU A 12 -5.21 -13.66 11.02
C LEU A 12 -5.57 -15.10 11.40
N SER A 13 -6.02 -15.87 10.40
CA SER A 13 -6.33 -17.29 10.53
C SER A 13 -5.14 -18.12 10.07
N HIS A 14 -4.44 -18.71 11.03
CA HIS A 14 -3.34 -19.62 10.81
C HIS A 14 -3.16 -20.56 12.01
N ARG A 15 -2.37 -21.64 11.85
CA ARG A 15 -2.13 -22.67 12.89
C ARG A 15 -1.46 -22.13 14.15
N ILE A 16 -0.68 -21.08 14.00
CA ILE A 16 -0.08 -20.31 15.11
C ILE A 16 -0.60 -18.89 15.06
N ASP A 17 -0.47 -18.15 16.14
CA ASP A 17 -0.88 -16.75 16.18
C ASP A 17 -0.15 -15.93 15.11
N CYS A 18 -0.90 -15.42 14.17
CA CYS A 18 -0.41 -14.65 13.04
C CYS A 18 -1.18 -13.33 12.92
N TRP A 19 -0.51 -12.30 12.45
CA TRP A 19 -1.04 -10.94 12.42
C TRP A 19 -0.72 -10.26 11.10
N ALA A 20 -1.63 -9.40 10.67
CA ALA A 20 -1.35 -8.37 9.68
C ALA A 20 -1.16 -7.03 10.39
N TYR A 21 -0.36 -6.17 9.78
CA TYR A 21 -0.16 -4.80 10.24
C TYR A 21 -0.52 -3.83 9.13
N SER A 22 -1.38 -2.87 9.43
CA SER A 22 -1.66 -1.75 8.56
C SER A 22 -0.91 -0.50 9.02
N PHE A 23 -0.24 0.15 8.09
CA PHE A 23 0.54 1.38 8.28
C PHE A 23 -0.15 2.50 7.51
N THR A 24 -0.65 3.51 8.21
CA THR A 24 -1.33 4.66 7.61
C THR A 24 -0.61 5.94 7.98
N GLU A 25 -0.36 6.81 7.00
CA GLU A 25 0.17 8.15 7.28
C GLU A 25 -0.76 8.90 8.22
N ALA A 26 -0.26 9.33 9.39
CA ALA A 26 -1.05 10.04 10.39
C ALA A 26 -1.23 11.53 10.06
N ALA A 27 -0.23 12.11 9.39
CA ALA A 27 -0.27 13.49 8.93
C ALA A 27 0.18 13.57 7.46
N VAL A 28 -0.53 14.33 6.67
CA VAL A 28 -0.20 14.60 5.27
C VAL A 28 -0.02 16.10 5.11
N GLU A 29 1.20 16.49 4.76
CA GLU A 29 1.49 17.91 4.47
C GLU A 29 0.65 18.38 3.28
N ARG A 30 -0.02 19.51 3.46
CA ARG A 30 -0.76 20.20 2.41
C ARG A 30 0.21 21.02 1.58
N ARG A 31 -0.03 21.13 0.29
CA ARG A 31 0.79 21.96 -0.59
C ARG A 31 0.34 23.41 -0.49
N LEU A 32 1.32 24.31 -0.41
CA LEU A 32 1.07 25.74 -0.52
C LEU A 32 0.87 26.12 -2.00
N ASP A 33 -0.20 26.85 -2.29
CA ASP A 33 -0.45 27.43 -3.61
C ASP A 33 0.40 28.69 -3.79
N THR A 34 1.62 28.47 -4.26
CA THR A 34 2.61 29.54 -4.41
C THR A 34 2.23 30.56 -5.51
N ASP A 35 1.45 30.14 -6.49
CA ASP A 35 1.03 31.03 -7.57
C ASP A 35 -0.09 31.96 -7.08
N LYS A 36 -1.02 31.44 -6.29
CA LYS A 36 -2.05 32.25 -5.62
C LYS A 36 -1.43 33.24 -4.63
N LEU A 37 -0.38 32.82 -3.90
CA LEU A 37 0.35 33.73 -2.99
C LEU A 37 1.02 34.87 -3.76
N ARG A 38 1.71 34.58 -4.85
CA ARG A 38 2.33 35.61 -5.72
C ARG A 38 1.28 36.57 -6.28
N ALA A 39 0.15 36.03 -6.78
CA ALA A 39 -0.94 36.84 -7.29
C ALA A 39 -1.57 37.72 -6.19
N GLY A 40 -1.62 37.25 -4.95
CA GLY A 40 -2.06 38.01 -3.77
C GLY A 40 -1.02 38.99 -3.21
N GLY A 41 0.14 39.15 -3.87
CA GLY A 41 1.20 40.07 -3.47
C GLY A 41 1.96 39.62 -2.22
N VAL A 42 1.94 38.33 -1.90
CA VAL A 42 2.72 37.76 -0.77
C VAL A 42 4.08 37.31 -1.30
N ALA A 43 5.12 38.08 -1.00
CA ALA A 43 6.49 37.75 -1.43
C ALA A 43 6.98 36.43 -0.81
N SER A 44 7.79 35.70 -1.57
CA SER A 44 8.44 34.48 -1.06
C SER A 44 9.39 34.83 0.10
N GLY A 45 9.34 34.01 1.16
CA GLY A 45 10.15 34.23 2.35
C GLY A 45 9.63 33.47 3.56
N PRO A 46 10.03 33.85 4.79
CA PRO A 46 9.62 33.16 6.01
C PRO A 46 8.11 33.03 6.18
N ALA A 47 7.34 34.02 5.70
CA ALA A 47 5.86 33.98 5.73
C ALA A 47 5.28 32.73 5.05
N TRP A 48 5.90 32.26 3.96
CA TRP A 48 5.45 31.06 3.29
C TRP A 48 5.67 29.79 4.14
N GLY A 49 6.74 29.77 4.94
CA GLY A 49 6.99 28.67 5.87
C GLY A 49 5.93 28.60 6.98
N GLU A 50 5.50 29.74 7.49
CA GLU A 50 4.42 29.82 8.49
C GLU A 50 3.07 29.35 7.88
N LEU A 51 2.74 29.88 6.71
CA LEU A 51 1.52 29.48 5.98
C LEU A 51 1.54 27.97 5.63
N GLN A 52 2.68 27.42 5.23
CA GLN A 52 2.84 25.98 4.95
C GLN A 52 2.53 25.11 6.18
N GLN A 53 2.80 25.66 7.38
CA GLN A 53 2.50 24.97 8.65
C GLN A 53 1.08 25.25 9.17
N GLY A 54 0.25 25.91 8.36
CA GLY A 54 -1.14 26.24 8.72
C GLY A 54 -1.28 27.44 9.66
N ARG A 55 -0.23 28.27 9.79
CA ARG A 55 -0.29 29.47 10.64
C ARG A 55 -0.56 30.71 9.80
N ASP A 56 -1.51 31.55 10.25
CA ASP A 56 -1.81 32.82 9.63
C ASP A 56 -0.64 33.79 9.82
N VAL A 57 -0.44 34.70 8.87
CA VAL A 57 0.67 35.66 8.88
C VAL A 57 0.16 37.07 8.73
N LEU A 58 0.62 37.96 9.62
CA LEU A 58 0.45 39.39 9.46
C LEU A 58 1.60 39.96 8.62
N LEU A 59 1.26 40.54 7.48
CA LEU A 59 2.23 41.18 6.59
C LEU A 59 2.62 42.58 7.08
N PRO A 60 3.79 43.10 6.64
CA PRO A 60 4.23 44.46 7.02
C PRO A 60 3.27 45.58 6.59
N ASP A 61 2.43 45.34 5.60
CA ASP A 61 1.40 46.29 5.13
C ASP A 61 0.09 46.28 5.96
N GLY A 62 0.06 45.47 7.04
CA GLY A 62 -1.08 45.33 7.94
C GLY A 62 -2.13 44.32 7.52
N ARG A 63 -1.98 43.64 6.36
CA ARG A 63 -2.89 42.58 5.93
C ARG A 63 -2.60 41.29 6.67
N THR A 64 -3.64 40.57 7.09
CA THR A 64 -3.53 39.19 7.55
C THR A 64 -3.76 38.25 6.39
N VAL A 65 -2.85 37.31 6.21
CA VAL A 65 -2.93 36.20 5.21
C VAL A 65 -3.32 34.96 5.97
N HIS A 66 -4.48 34.40 5.67
CA HIS A 66 -4.95 33.18 6.29
C HIS A 66 -4.39 31.94 5.55
N ALA A 67 -3.76 31.04 6.28
CA ALA A 67 -3.12 29.85 5.71
C ALA A 67 -4.10 28.98 4.92
N GLU A 68 -5.34 28.83 5.41
CA GLU A 68 -6.38 28.02 4.76
C GLU A 68 -6.74 28.49 3.34
N ASP A 69 -6.60 29.79 3.07
CA ASP A 69 -6.87 30.33 1.73
C ASP A 69 -5.84 29.89 0.68
N TYR A 70 -4.66 29.48 1.11
CA TYR A 70 -3.51 29.18 0.25
C TYR A 70 -3.01 27.75 0.34
N LEU A 71 -3.55 26.95 1.25
CA LEU A 71 -3.22 25.53 1.35
C LEU A 71 -4.17 24.70 0.49
N ALA A 72 -3.60 23.94 -0.44
CA ALA A 72 -4.36 22.97 -1.18
C ALA A 72 -5.02 21.93 -0.25
N PRO A 73 -6.13 21.29 -0.65
CA PRO A 73 -6.68 20.18 0.10
C PRO A 73 -5.60 19.12 0.36
N PRO A 74 -5.62 18.46 1.53
CA PRO A 74 -4.66 17.37 1.80
C PRO A 74 -4.91 16.24 0.80
N ARG A 75 -3.83 15.61 0.32
CA ARG A 75 -3.97 14.35 -0.40
C ARG A 75 -4.48 13.25 0.54
N LYS A 76 -5.01 12.18 -0.02
CA LYS A 76 -5.32 10.98 0.75
C LYS A 76 -4.06 10.46 1.47
N SER A 77 -4.20 10.08 2.73
CA SER A 77 -3.15 9.35 3.45
C SER A 77 -2.87 8.01 2.76
N ARG A 78 -1.61 7.68 2.58
CA ARG A 78 -1.22 6.38 2.05
C ARG A 78 -1.38 5.32 3.14
N LYS A 79 -1.87 4.13 2.73
CA LYS A 79 -2.10 3.01 3.63
C LYS A 79 -1.54 1.72 3.01
N ILE A 80 -0.67 1.05 3.75
CA ILE A 80 -0.06 -0.22 3.36
C ILE A 80 -0.48 -1.27 4.37
N ILE A 81 -0.90 -2.45 3.89
CA ILE A 81 -1.19 -3.62 4.72
C ILE A 81 -0.13 -4.67 4.44
N ILE A 82 0.49 -5.19 5.50
CA ILE A 82 1.44 -6.31 5.42
C ILE A 82 0.83 -7.46 6.20
N GLY A 83 0.40 -8.50 5.48
CA GLY A 83 -0.13 -9.73 6.04
C GLY A 83 0.98 -10.72 6.40
N GLY A 84 0.74 -11.49 7.47
CA GLY A 84 1.41 -12.75 7.71
C GLY A 84 0.67 -13.90 7.04
N ASP A 85 0.96 -15.13 7.46
CA ASP A 85 0.30 -16.34 6.95
C ASP A 85 -1.20 -16.34 7.32
N ASN A 86 -2.04 -16.68 6.35
CA ASN A 86 -3.48 -16.50 6.48
C ASN A 86 -4.26 -17.29 5.43
N ASP A 87 -5.19 -18.12 5.83
CA ASP A 87 -6.10 -18.84 4.92
C ASP A 87 -7.41 -18.10 4.62
N THR A 88 -7.64 -16.96 5.27
CA THR A 88 -8.90 -16.23 5.19
C THR A 88 -8.65 -14.74 4.90
N PRO A 89 -8.33 -14.35 3.64
CA PRO A 89 -8.02 -12.96 3.27
C PRO A 89 -9.11 -11.95 3.66
N SER A 90 -10.39 -12.37 3.73
CA SER A 90 -11.51 -11.51 4.10
C SER A 90 -11.45 -10.97 5.54
N LEU A 91 -10.63 -11.53 6.42
CA LEU A 91 -10.36 -10.96 7.74
C LEU A 91 -9.78 -9.55 7.66
N LEU A 92 -9.16 -9.21 6.54
CA LEU A 92 -8.60 -7.89 6.27
C LEU A 92 -9.60 -6.90 5.66
N ALA A 93 -10.87 -7.26 5.47
CA ALA A 93 -11.84 -6.41 4.78
C ALA A 93 -11.96 -5.00 5.38
N GLY A 94 -11.99 -4.89 6.70
CA GLY A 94 -12.04 -3.58 7.39
C GLY A 94 -10.76 -2.76 7.21
N GLU A 95 -9.60 -3.42 7.18
CA GLU A 95 -8.33 -2.74 6.95
C GLU A 95 -8.11 -2.41 5.47
N ALA A 96 -8.67 -3.20 4.55
CA ALA A 96 -8.52 -2.98 3.12
C ALA A 96 -9.26 -1.73 2.61
N VAL A 97 -10.22 -1.20 3.39
CA VAL A 97 -10.87 0.07 3.06
C VAL A 97 -9.80 1.16 2.93
N ASP A 98 -9.78 1.81 1.78
CA ASP A 98 -8.81 2.86 1.43
C ASP A 98 -7.33 2.44 1.44
N ALA A 99 -7.02 1.15 1.47
CA ALA A 99 -5.64 0.69 1.35
C ALA A 99 -5.08 0.92 -0.07
N ASP A 100 -3.83 1.37 -0.13
CA ASP A 100 -3.12 1.57 -1.40
C ASP A 100 -2.31 0.32 -1.79
N VAL A 101 -1.85 -0.45 -0.81
CA VAL A 101 -1.07 -1.68 -1.04
C VAL A 101 -1.52 -2.77 -0.09
N LEU A 102 -1.71 -3.96 -0.62
CA LEU A 102 -1.81 -5.21 0.14
C LEU A 102 -0.61 -6.10 -0.18
N VAL A 103 0.18 -6.43 0.84
CA VAL A 103 1.17 -7.50 0.80
C VAL A 103 0.57 -8.70 1.50
N HIS A 104 0.45 -9.84 0.80
CA HIS A 104 -0.19 -11.03 1.34
C HIS A 104 0.50 -12.30 0.84
N GLU A 105 0.49 -13.34 1.66
CA GLU A 105 0.94 -14.65 1.22
C GLU A 105 0.06 -15.19 0.09
N ALA A 106 0.65 -15.95 -0.81
CA ALA A 106 -0.02 -16.73 -1.84
C ALA A 106 0.75 -18.04 -2.03
N THR A 107 0.69 -18.84 -1.00
CA THR A 107 1.54 -20.04 -0.88
C THR A 107 1.26 -21.04 -1.98
N TYR A 108 0.04 -21.07 -2.52
CA TYR A 108 -0.39 -22.05 -3.51
C TYR A 108 -1.20 -21.44 -4.65
N THR A 109 -1.29 -22.18 -5.77
CA THR A 109 -2.43 -22.05 -6.69
C THR A 109 -3.65 -22.77 -6.09
N GLU A 110 -4.86 -22.41 -6.53
CA GLU A 110 -6.10 -23.02 -6.06
C GLU A 110 -6.14 -24.54 -6.31
N ALA A 111 -5.63 -24.98 -7.46
CA ALA A 111 -5.53 -26.42 -7.79
C ALA A 111 -4.61 -27.18 -6.82
N ILE A 112 -3.50 -26.58 -6.39
CA ILE A 112 -2.59 -27.19 -5.42
C ILE A 112 -3.18 -27.15 -4.03
N LEU A 113 -3.81 -26.05 -3.64
CA LEU A 113 -4.48 -25.92 -2.34
C LEU A 113 -5.58 -27.00 -2.18
N HIS A 114 -6.40 -27.24 -3.20
CA HIS A 114 -7.39 -28.31 -3.18
C HIS A 114 -6.78 -29.70 -2.98
N LYS A 115 -5.61 -29.97 -3.58
CA LYS A 115 -4.92 -31.28 -3.42
C LYS A 115 -4.32 -31.46 -2.03
N ILE A 116 -3.83 -30.37 -1.42
CA ILE A 116 -3.19 -30.40 -0.11
C ILE A 116 -4.25 -30.39 1.00
N GLY A 117 -5.39 -29.75 0.74
CA GLY A 117 -6.45 -29.53 1.72
C GLY A 117 -6.17 -28.38 2.69
N PRO A 118 -7.11 -28.09 3.60
CA PRO A 118 -7.08 -26.91 4.47
C PRO A 118 -6.04 -26.98 5.61
N GLY A 119 -5.42 -28.12 5.86
CA GLY A 119 -4.56 -28.34 7.03
C GLY A 119 -3.41 -27.34 7.20
N PRO A 120 -2.71 -26.89 6.14
CA PRO A 120 -1.65 -25.89 6.26
C PRO A 120 -2.14 -24.49 6.62
N GLN A 121 -3.40 -24.16 6.39
CA GLN A 121 -4.01 -22.84 6.63
C GLN A 121 -3.28 -21.69 5.90
N HIS A 122 -3.16 -21.84 4.59
CA HIS A 122 -2.61 -20.84 3.67
C HIS A 122 -3.58 -20.50 2.56
N SER A 123 -3.36 -19.35 1.91
CA SER A 123 -4.16 -18.89 0.78
C SER A 123 -3.64 -19.37 -0.57
N SER A 124 -4.55 -19.45 -1.55
CA SER A 124 -4.17 -19.49 -2.96
C SER A 124 -4.06 -18.08 -3.55
N ALA A 125 -3.32 -17.97 -4.66
CA ALA A 125 -3.20 -16.73 -5.42
C ALA A 125 -4.58 -16.23 -5.88
N ALA A 126 -5.48 -17.11 -6.31
CA ALA A 126 -6.84 -16.77 -6.69
C ALA A 126 -7.67 -16.20 -5.53
N MET A 127 -7.56 -16.78 -4.32
CA MET A 127 -8.28 -16.25 -3.14
C MET A 127 -7.85 -14.83 -2.82
N VAL A 128 -6.56 -14.57 -2.77
CA VAL A 128 -6.00 -13.25 -2.45
C VAL A 128 -6.34 -12.24 -3.55
N ALA A 129 -6.20 -12.63 -4.81
CA ALA A 129 -6.51 -11.79 -5.96
C ALA A 129 -7.99 -11.37 -6.01
N ARG A 130 -8.91 -12.32 -5.77
CA ARG A 130 -10.35 -12.02 -5.66
C ARG A 130 -10.64 -11.06 -4.52
N PHE A 131 -10.03 -11.27 -3.36
CA PHE A 131 -10.17 -10.38 -2.22
C PHE A 131 -9.67 -8.97 -2.53
N ALA A 132 -8.44 -8.83 -3.05
CA ALA A 132 -7.86 -7.53 -3.40
C ALA A 132 -8.70 -6.78 -4.45
N SER A 133 -9.24 -7.50 -5.44
CA SER A 133 -10.14 -6.96 -6.45
C SER A 133 -11.45 -6.46 -5.83
N ALA A 134 -12.12 -7.28 -5.00
CA ALA A 134 -13.36 -6.92 -4.33
C ALA A 134 -13.21 -5.74 -3.38
N ALA A 135 -12.06 -5.63 -2.71
CA ALA A 135 -11.71 -4.52 -1.82
C ALA A 135 -11.18 -3.29 -2.57
N SER A 136 -11.07 -3.34 -3.90
CA SER A 136 -10.55 -2.26 -4.75
C SER A 136 -9.14 -1.78 -4.35
N VAL A 137 -8.30 -2.68 -3.83
CA VAL A 137 -6.91 -2.36 -3.51
C VAL A 137 -6.12 -2.19 -4.82
N PRO A 138 -5.48 -1.04 -5.08
CA PRO A 138 -4.85 -0.77 -6.38
C PRO A 138 -3.54 -1.52 -6.62
N ASN A 139 -2.81 -1.89 -5.55
CA ASN A 139 -1.54 -2.58 -5.67
C ASN A 139 -1.50 -3.82 -4.77
N LEU A 140 -1.23 -4.98 -5.38
CA LEU A 140 -1.12 -6.27 -4.71
C LEU A 140 0.30 -6.80 -4.85
N VAL A 141 0.93 -7.14 -3.73
CA VAL A 141 2.22 -7.83 -3.68
C VAL A 141 1.99 -9.21 -3.09
N LEU A 142 2.26 -10.24 -3.86
CA LEU A 142 2.21 -11.63 -3.40
C LEU A 142 3.59 -12.07 -2.92
N THR A 143 3.60 -12.89 -1.87
CA THR A 143 4.83 -13.40 -1.24
C THR A 143 4.59 -14.79 -0.64
N HIS A 144 5.60 -15.35 0.06
CA HIS A 144 5.51 -16.62 0.79
C HIS A 144 5.11 -17.81 -0.10
N PHE A 145 5.76 -17.93 -1.26
CA PHE A 145 5.47 -19.02 -2.19
C PHE A 145 6.00 -20.37 -1.71
N SER A 146 5.24 -21.42 -1.93
CA SER A 146 5.70 -22.77 -1.63
C SER A 146 6.95 -23.12 -2.44
N PRO A 147 7.95 -23.82 -1.85
CA PRO A 147 9.13 -24.29 -2.59
C PRO A 147 8.83 -25.22 -3.78
N ARG A 148 7.57 -25.59 -3.98
CA ARG A 148 7.12 -26.35 -5.17
C ARG A 148 7.16 -25.53 -6.45
N TYR A 149 7.10 -24.19 -6.33
CA TYR A 149 7.12 -23.28 -7.47
C TYR A 149 8.55 -22.83 -7.75
N LEU A 150 9.03 -23.17 -8.93
CA LEU A 150 10.34 -22.69 -9.39
C LEU A 150 10.25 -21.23 -9.81
N ASP A 151 11.35 -20.50 -9.67
CA ASP A 151 11.45 -19.08 -10.05
C ASP A 151 11.19 -18.88 -11.57
N LYS A 152 11.54 -19.86 -12.37
CA LYS A 152 11.31 -19.87 -13.83
C LYS A 152 10.76 -21.22 -14.27
N PRO A 153 9.96 -21.25 -15.35
CA PRO A 153 9.60 -22.50 -15.99
C PRO A 153 10.85 -23.32 -16.29
N GLY A 154 10.89 -24.54 -15.79
CA GLY A 154 12.01 -25.45 -15.95
C GLY A 154 11.51 -26.89 -16.12
N ASN A 155 12.32 -27.87 -15.71
CA ASN A 155 11.94 -29.26 -15.73
C ASN A 155 10.89 -29.65 -14.66
N GLY A 156 10.42 -28.72 -13.86
CA GLY A 156 9.38 -28.93 -12.87
C GLY A 156 7.98 -28.60 -13.40
N PRO A 157 6.93 -29.19 -12.80
CA PRO A 157 5.55 -29.02 -13.26
C PRO A 157 4.93 -27.67 -12.85
N LEU A 158 5.56 -26.89 -11.95
CA LEU A 158 5.04 -25.66 -11.36
C LEU A 158 6.12 -24.56 -11.32
N SER A 159 5.70 -23.33 -11.60
CA SER A 159 6.54 -22.14 -11.51
C SER A 159 5.80 -20.95 -10.92
N LEU A 160 6.50 -19.87 -10.58
CA LEU A 160 5.87 -18.61 -10.14
C LEU A 160 4.98 -18.00 -11.23
N ASP A 161 5.20 -18.32 -12.50
CA ASP A 161 4.30 -17.91 -13.59
C ASP A 161 2.88 -18.48 -13.42
N ASP A 162 2.73 -19.64 -12.76
CA ASP A 162 1.41 -20.22 -12.48
C ASP A 162 0.68 -19.41 -11.39
N ILE A 163 1.41 -18.96 -10.36
CA ILE A 163 0.90 -18.06 -9.32
C ILE A 163 0.46 -16.74 -9.96
N GLU A 164 1.33 -16.14 -10.79
CA GLU A 164 1.03 -14.87 -11.46
C GLU A 164 -0.19 -14.98 -12.36
N ARG A 165 -0.23 -16.01 -13.22
CA ARG A 165 -1.33 -16.25 -14.15
C ARG A 165 -2.66 -16.43 -13.41
N GLU A 166 -2.67 -17.17 -12.30
CA GLU A 166 -3.87 -17.35 -11.49
C GLU A 166 -4.32 -16.05 -10.84
N ALA A 167 -3.41 -15.28 -10.27
CA ALA A 167 -3.74 -13.98 -9.68
C ALA A 167 -4.29 -13.00 -10.74
N ARG A 168 -3.64 -12.92 -11.91
CA ARG A 168 -4.06 -12.06 -13.04
C ARG A 168 -5.45 -12.40 -13.58
N ALA A 169 -5.89 -13.63 -13.46
CA ALA A 169 -7.25 -14.02 -13.86
C ALA A 169 -8.35 -13.33 -13.01
N HIS A 170 -8.01 -12.83 -11.81
CA HIS A 170 -8.95 -12.27 -10.85
C HIS A 170 -8.64 -10.83 -10.42
N TYR A 171 -7.45 -10.30 -10.78
CA TYR A 171 -6.99 -8.99 -10.33
C TYR A 171 -6.36 -8.20 -11.48
N GLN A 172 -6.85 -6.95 -11.68
CA GLN A 172 -6.44 -6.08 -12.79
C GLN A 172 -5.56 -4.91 -12.34
N GLY A 173 -5.34 -4.73 -11.03
CA GLY A 173 -4.45 -3.70 -10.50
C GLY A 173 -2.96 -4.01 -10.70
N THR A 174 -2.11 -3.20 -10.10
CA THR A 174 -0.67 -3.45 -10.08
C THR A 174 -0.38 -4.72 -9.26
N LEU A 175 0.16 -5.75 -9.90
CA LEU A 175 0.54 -7.01 -9.27
C LEU A 175 2.06 -7.18 -9.30
N ALA A 176 2.63 -7.53 -8.16
CA ALA A 176 4.01 -7.95 -8.05
C ALA A 176 4.12 -9.29 -7.30
N LEU A 177 5.04 -10.13 -7.72
CA LEU A 177 5.49 -11.30 -6.98
C LEU A 177 6.83 -10.94 -6.34
N ALA A 178 6.84 -10.85 -5.00
CA ALA A 178 8.02 -10.43 -4.26
C ALA A 178 9.13 -11.47 -4.32
N ARG A 179 10.36 -11.00 -4.43
CA ARG A 179 11.59 -11.77 -4.29
C ARG A 179 12.35 -11.31 -3.07
N ASP A 180 13.22 -12.14 -2.57
CA ASP A 180 14.10 -11.79 -1.46
C ASP A 180 14.90 -10.52 -1.80
N LEU A 181 14.92 -9.59 -0.85
CA LEU A 181 15.57 -8.31 -0.95
C LEU A 181 14.93 -7.29 -1.93
N ASP A 182 13.80 -7.61 -2.55
CA ASP A 182 13.06 -6.61 -3.31
C ASP A 182 12.66 -5.43 -2.42
N ARG A 183 12.84 -4.25 -2.97
CA ARG A 183 12.39 -3.00 -2.35
C ARG A 183 11.32 -2.37 -3.20
N TYR A 184 10.19 -2.03 -2.57
CA TYR A 184 9.08 -1.37 -3.23
C TYR A 184 8.90 0.04 -2.67
N GLU A 185 8.54 0.97 -3.53
CA GLU A 185 8.24 2.36 -3.18
C GLU A 185 6.81 2.70 -3.61
N LEU A 186 5.99 3.16 -2.65
CA LEU A 186 4.68 3.71 -2.92
C LEU A 186 4.79 5.22 -3.11
N GLY A 187 4.63 5.67 -4.34
CA GLY A 187 4.65 7.09 -4.69
C GLY A 187 3.49 7.88 -4.08
N LYS A 188 3.60 9.21 -4.08
CA LYS A 188 2.50 10.12 -3.70
C LYS A 188 1.31 10.05 -4.67
N ASP A 189 1.54 9.50 -5.85
CA ASP A 189 0.54 9.22 -6.88
C ASP A 189 -0.23 7.90 -6.67
N GLY A 190 0.07 7.16 -5.59
CA GLY A 190 -0.56 5.88 -5.27
C GLY A 190 -0.04 4.70 -6.09
N VAL A 191 0.99 4.90 -6.91
CA VAL A 191 1.58 3.83 -7.74
C VAL A 191 2.73 3.16 -6.98
N LEU A 192 2.67 1.84 -6.90
CA LEU A 192 3.74 1.01 -6.35
C LEU A 192 4.77 0.70 -7.45
N ARG A 193 6.04 0.90 -7.14
CA ARG A 193 7.16 0.63 -8.05
C ARG A 193 8.21 -0.22 -7.36
N LEU A 194 8.82 -1.14 -8.12
CA LEU A 194 10.03 -1.81 -7.66
C LEU A 194 11.16 -0.78 -7.70
N ALA A 195 11.78 -0.53 -6.54
CA ALA A 195 12.91 0.38 -6.45
C ALA A 195 14.18 -0.33 -6.98
N VAL A 196 14.91 0.33 -7.86
CA VAL A 196 16.20 -0.18 -8.33
C VAL A 196 17.17 -0.20 -7.14
N PRO A 197 17.90 -1.30 -6.91
CA PRO A 197 18.97 -1.30 -5.90
C PRO A 197 19.97 -0.17 -6.17
N ILE A 198 20.31 0.57 -5.12
CA ILE A 198 21.36 1.61 -5.16
C ILE A 198 22.71 0.91 -5.16
#